data_aaa5e2a6364fdb99180a9f3021a5fca0
#
_entry.id   aaa5e2a6364fdb99180a9f3021a5fca0
#
_cell.length_a   1.000
_cell.length_b   1.000
_cell.length_c   1.000
_cell.angle_alpha   90.00
_cell.angle_beta   90.00
_cell.angle_gamma   90.00
#
_symmetry.space_group_name_H-M   'P 1'
#
loop_
_entity.id
_entity.type
_entity.pdbx_description
1 polymer ?
#
loop_
_entity_poly.entity_id
_entity_poly.type
_entity_poly.pdbx_seq_one_letter_code
_entity_poly.pdbx_strand_id
1 'polypeptide(L)'
;MLSSIGKKSKFSLNLLILFFLIVSSSFSQDTVKVVTYNLLRFNGDTDRNVYFKKIIDKLSADIYIAQELSNNSGVSNFLNNVLNHGGQDKFISAKFYDDHDIDQALFFNKNKFEIISTSKIIGDPRDVMVYRLKHIETDKLFYVFNLHLKASPGSSNQIRRETQVISLMDYTKQMNNDHFYIAAGDFNIYSTDEPAYRKFFEETSTGYGKFNDLITVEGKYNNEEFAHVHTQSPRTTQFGGGASGGLDDRFDYILFSDSLITSKKNFVLTNSYNVLGNDGKHYNMAINEMPNLSVSQDIADALHFASDHLPVSVEIIFSNDIVDPVNLAPLVSDTAFNINEFPSDGIIIGKIISQDPENDPLSYSIISGNDQNIFSIDNDGNVIVSDGKLIDYDVNNSFLLVIQVSDGVLKSNLQLTINVIESPPLSVDGSYNNPIKLSPNPFEETLNINFDNLNYKQFRVMSLEGKIIKKETITKNSYKINFSDKPDGIYIFLAESANKKSVIRIIKKGS
;
A
#
# COMPACT_ATOMS: atom_id res chain seq x y z
N MET A 1 82.55 5.14 -65.82
CA MET A 1 82.38 5.95 -64.63
C MET A 1 80.93 6.39 -64.62
N LEU A 2 80.10 5.61 -64.05
CA LEU A 2 78.66 5.73 -64.18
C LEU A 2 78.07 5.84 -62.82
N SER A 3 77.35 6.91 -62.54
CA SER A 3 76.52 7.09 -61.37
C SER A 3 75.06 6.77 -61.72
N SER A 4 74.48 5.78 -61.09
CA SER A 4 73.09 5.47 -61.21
C SER A 4 72.28 6.21 -60.14
N ILE A 5 71.31 6.96 -60.60
CA ILE A 5 70.36 7.70 -59.76
C ILE A 5 69.12 6.79 -59.53
N GLY A 6 68.93 6.36 -58.27
CA GLY A 6 67.74 5.63 -57.86
C GLY A 6 66.58 6.58 -57.59
N LYS A 7 65.49 6.43 -58.32
CA LYS A 7 64.18 7.08 -58.01
C LYS A 7 63.49 6.42 -56.85
N LYS A 8 63.34 7.16 -55.74
CA LYS A 8 62.43 6.79 -54.63
C LYS A 8 61.01 7.18 -55.01
N SER A 9 60.14 6.22 -55.22
CA SER A 9 58.68 6.43 -55.32
C SER A 9 58.10 6.70 -53.93
N LYS A 10 57.47 7.84 -53.77
CA LYS A 10 56.66 8.16 -52.58
C LYS A 10 55.30 7.53 -52.77
N PHE A 11 54.94 6.47 -51.98
CA PHE A 11 53.57 5.99 -51.81
C PHE A 11 52.91 6.96 -50.87
N SER A 12 51.92 7.71 -51.39
CA SER A 12 51.00 8.52 -50.59
C SER A 12 49.85 7.62 -50.15
N LEU A 13 49.83 7.26 -48.87
CA LEU A 13 48.74 6.53 -48.23
C LEU A 13 47.63 7.53 -47.89
N ASN A 14 46.63 7.64 -48.73
CA ASN A 14 45.40 8.37 -48.41
C ASN A 14 44.58 7.57 -47.40
N LEU A 15 44.66 7.96 -46.13
CA LEU A 15 43.82 7.45 -45.04
C LEU A 15 42.41 8.04 -45.22
N LEU A 16 41.49 7.26 -45.78
CA LEU A 16 40.08 7.61 -45.86
C LEU A 16 39.49 7.41 -44.47
N ILE A 17 39.36 8.50 -43.68
CA ILE A 17 38.66 8.46 -42.39
C ILE A 17 37.15 8.44 -42.70
N LEU A 18 36.55 7.23 -42.63
CA LEU A 18 35.13 7.05 -42.68
C LEU A 18 34.54 7.49 -41.32
N PHE A 19 34.02 8.70 -41.26
CA PHE A 19 33.21 9.14 -40.12
C PHE A 19 31.89 8.32 -40.12
N PHE A 20 31.85 7.27 -39.33
CA PHE A 20 30.56 6.70 -38.92
C PHE A 20 29.91 7.70 -38.00
N LEU A 21 28.94 8.49 -38.52
CA LEU A 21 27.94 9.15 -37.72
C LEU A 21 27.11 8.01 -37.04
N ILE A 22 27.53 7.65 -35.82
CA ILE A 22 26.63 6.94 -34.93
C ILE A 22 25.54 7.94 -34.61
N VAL A 23 24.45 7.92 -35.38
CA VAL A 23 23.18 8.49 -34.95
C VAL A 23 22.77 7.63 -33.73
N SER A 24 23.16 8.04 -32.54
CA SER A 24 22.51 7.58 -31.35
C SER A 24 21.07 8.03 -31.49
N SER A 25 20.18 7.10 -31.87
CA SER A 25 18.76 7.29 -31.64
C SER A 25 18.63 7.47 -30.12
N SER A 26 18.53 8.71 -29.66
CA SER A 26 18.06 8.98 -28.32
C SER A 26 16.66 8.40 -28.28
N PHE A 27 16.49 7.32 -27.52
CA PHE A 27 15.17 6.79 -27.20
C PHE A 27 14.42 7.94 -26.50
N SER A 28 13.43 8.49 -27.19
CA SER A 28 12.65 9.58 -26.64
C SER A 28 11.54 8.98 -25.79
N GLN A 29 11.76 9.00 -24.51
CA GLN A 29 10.78 8.63 -23.49
C GLN A 29 10.47 9.89 -22.70
N ASP A 30 9.18 10.22 -22.58
CA ASP A 30 8.73 11.32 -21.74
C ASP A 30 7.84 10.81 -20.61
N THR A 31 8.16 11.21 -19.40
CA THR A 31 7.35 10.94 -18.21
C THR A 31 6.43 12.13 -17.96
N VAL A 32 5.13 11.87 -17.97
CA VAL A 32 4.07 12.85 -17.76
C VAL A 32 3.40 12.61 -16.43
N LYS A 33 3.47 13.57 -15.52
CA LYS A 33 2.71 13.53 -14.28
C LYS A 33 1.34 14.15 -14.45
N VAL A 34 0.30 13.38 -14.12
CA VAL A 34 -1.12 13.77 -14.18
C VAL A 34 -1.65 13.89 -12.77
N VAL A 35 -2.43 14.93 -12.50
CA VAL A 35 -3.06 15.20 -11.20
C VAL A 35 -4.54 15.42 -11.39
N THR A 36 -5.38 14.84 -10.54
CA THR A 36 -6.77 15.29 -10.33
C THR A 36 -6.88 15.98 -9.00
N TYR A 37 -7.64 17.09 -8.96
CA TYR A 37 -7.82 17.89 -7.76
C TYR A 37 -9.15 18.66 -7.76
N ASN A 38 -10.03 18.37 -6.82
CA ASN A 38 -11.21 19.19 -6.54
C ASN A 38 -10.78 20.46 -5.80
N LEU A 39 -11.10 21.64 -6.36
CA LEU A 39 -10.63 22.96 -5.87
C LEU A 39 -11.61 23.66 -4.95
N LEU A 40 -12.67 22.97 -4.54
CA LEU A 40 -13.71 23.50 -3.63
C LEU A 40 -14.24 24.87 -4.08
N ARG A 41 -15.21 24.89 -4.99
CA ARG A 41 -15.93 26.10 -5.46
C ARG A 41 -15.01 27.29 -5.74
N PHE A 42 -13.90 27.01 -6.46
CA PHE A 42 -12.89 28.04 -6.74
C PHE A 42 -13.43 29.06 -7.77
N ASN A 43 -13.68 30.26 -7.33
CA ASN A 43 -14.31 31.33 -8.10
C ASN A 43 -13.36 32.46 -8.54
N GLY A 44 -12.05 32.29 -8.26
CA GLY A 44 -11.03 33.31 -8.50
C GLY A 44 -10.68 34.15 -7.25
N ASP A 45 -11.19 33.76 -6.10
CA ASP A 45 -10.74 34.31 -4.81
C ASP A 45 -9.24 34.04 -4.62
N THR A 46 -8.49 35.08 -4.27
CA THR A 46 -7.03 35.02 -4.16
C THR A 46 -6.51 34.50 -2.84
N ASP A 47 -7.36 34.41 -1.81
CA ASP A 47 -6.94 34.06 -0.44
C ASP A 47 -6.34 32.65 -0.35
N ARG A 48 -6.85 31.72 -1.17
CA ARG A 48 -6.33 30.35 -1.22
C ARG A 48 -5.14 30.14 -2.17
N ASN A 49 -4.80 31.14 -3.00
CA ASN A 49 -3.72 31.02 -3.97
C ASN A 49 -2.36 30.66 -3.33
N VAL A 50 -2.09 31.18 -2.14
CA VAL A 50 -0.83 30.91 -1.42
C VAL A 50 -0.69 29.42 -1.08
N TYR A 51 -1.76 28.76 -0.74
CA TYR A 51 -1.79 27.34 -0.43
C TYR A 51 -1.71 26.51 -1.69
N PHE A 52 -2.52 26.83 -2.69
CA PHE A 52 -2.46 26.14 -3.99
C PHE A 52 -1.07 26.19 -4.63
N LYS A 53 -0.37 27.34 -4.61
CA LYS A 53 1.00 27.47 -5.12
C LYS A 53 1.95 26.46 -4.49
N LYS A 54 1.96 26.34 -3.16
CA LYS A 54 2.79 25.36 -2.45
C LYS A 54 2.50 23.92 -2.88
N ILE A 55 1.21 23.59 -3.04
CA ILE A 55 0.76 22.28 -3.47
C ILE A 55 1.22 21.99 -4.92
N ILE A 56 1.00 22.96 -5.82
CA ILE A 56 1.40 22.83 -7.23
C ILE A 56 2.91 22.70 -7.39
N ASP A 57 3.69 23.48 -6.66
CA ASP A 57 5.15 23.40 -6.64
C ASP A 57 5.62 22.02 -6.15
N LYS A 58 4.97 21.48 -5.12
CA LYS A 58 5.27 20.14 -4.61
C LYS A 58 4.91 19.04 -5.59
N LEU A 59 3.77 19.14 -6.27
CA LEU A 59 3.29 18.17 -7.26
C LEU A 59 4.13 18.19 -8.53
N SER A 60 4.48 19.38 -9.02
CA SER A 60 5.26 19.59 -10.25
C SER A 60 4.75 18.80 -11.46
N ALA A 61 3.44 18.79 -11.69
CA ALA A 61 2.80 17.98 -12.71
C ALA A 61 2.80 18.63 -14.09
N ASP A 62 2.34 17.88 -15.09
CA ASP A 62 2.19 18.34 -16.48
C ASP A 62 0.73 18.51 -16.89
N ILE A 63 -0.19 17.78 -16.24
CA ILE A 63 -1.64 17.88 -16.46
C ILE A 63 -2.33 18.02 -15.11
N TYR A 64 -3.23 19.01 -14.99
CA TYR A 64 -4.14 19.19 -13.86
C TYR A 64 -5.58 19.09 -14.32
N ILE A 65 -6.29 18.11 -13.78
CA ILE A 65 -7.70 17.79 -14.00
C ILE A 65 -8.46 18.35 -12.79
N ALA A 66 -9.11 19.47 -12.96
CA ALA A 66 -9.69 20.21 -11.84
C ALA A 66 -11.22 20.10 -11.83
N GLN A 67 -11.79 20.00 -10.62
CA GLN A 67 -13.21 20.02 -10.38
C GLN A 67 -13.56 21.21 -9.50
N GLU A 68 -14.84 21.59 -9.48
CA GLU A 68 -15.39 22.69 -8.70
C GLU A 68 -14.80 24.07 -9.00
N LEU A 69 -14.64 24.40 -10.27
CA LEU A 69 -14.46 25.80 -10.66
C LEU A 69 -15.83 26.44 -10.87
N SER A 70 -16.07 27.58 -10.23
CA SER A 70 -17.38 28.24 -10.22
C SER A 70 -17.63 29.13 -11.45
N ASN A 71 -16.59 29.52 -12.18
CA ASN A 71 -16.71 30.43 -13.34
C ASN A 71 -15.37 30.64 -14.06
N ASN A 72 -15.42 31.37 -15.18
CA ASN A 72 -14.24 31.73 -15.97
C ASN A 72 -13.18 32.53 -15.19
N SER A 73 -13.57 33.32 -14.17
CA SER A 73 -12.60 34.03 -13.32
C SER A 73 -11.78 33.06 -12.47
N GLY A 74 -12.40 31.98 -11.97
CA GLY A 74 -11.71 30.88 -11.28
C GLY A 74 -10.68 30.24 -12.17
N VAL A 75 -11.05 29.87 -13.39
CA VAL A 75 -10.12 29.28 -14.37
C VAL A 75 -8.95 30.22 -14.66
N SER A 76 -9.23 31.50 -14.94
CA SER A 76 -8.20 32.50 -15.25
C SER A 76 -7.26 32.75 -14.07
N ASN A 77 -7.79 32.82 -12.84
CA ASN A 77 -6.99 33.00 -11.66
C ASN A 77 -6.10 31.77 -11.39
N PHE A 78 -6.67 30.56 -11.43
CA PHE A 78 -5.91 29.33 -11.22
C PHE A 78 -4.78 29.18 -12.24
N LEU A 79 -5.07 29.43 -13.52
CA LEU A 79 -4.08 29.39 -14.59
C LEU A 79 -2.93 30.39 -14.36
N ASN A 80 -3.27 31.67 -14.20
CA ASN A 80 -2.28 32.75 -14.26
C ASN A 80 -1.56 32.97 -12.92
N ASN A 81 -2.28 32.84 -11.81
CA ASN A 81 -1.79 33.19 -10.49
C ASN A 81 -1.38 31.97 -9.66
N VAL A 82 -1.80 30.76 -10.03
CA VAL A 82 -1.41 29.52 -9.35
C VAL A 82 -0.47 28.69 -10.22
N LEU A 83 -0.92 28.22 -11.38
CA LEU A 83 -0.10 27.33 -12.24
C LEU A 83 1.09 28.05 -12.90
N ASN A 84 0.88 29.26 -13.42
CA ASN A 84 1.90 30.09 -14.07
C ASN A 84 2.45 31.17 -13.13
N HIS A 85 2.44 30.95 -11.81
CA HIS A 85 2.97 31.91 -10.86
C HIS A 85 4.48 32.19 -11.10
N GLY A 86 4.97 33.33 -10.64
CA GLY A 86 6.37 33.69 -10.81
C GLY A 86 6.78 34.05 -12.24
N GLY A 87 5.80 34.34 -13.13
CA GLY A 87 6.04 34.72 -14.52
C GLY A 87 6.26 33.54 -15.46
N GLN A 88 5.96 32.31 -15.02
CA GLN A 88 5.98 31.13 -15.86
C GLN A 88 4.88 31.23 -16.94
N ASP A 89 5.12 30.58 -18.07
CA ASP A 89 4.17 30.44 -19.18
C ASP A 89 4.18 28.98 -19.67
N LYS A 90 4.06 28.07 -18.71
CA LYS A 90 4.14 26.62 -18.93
C LYS A 90 2.77 26.04 -19.26
N PHE A 91 1.73 26.51 -18.57
CA PHE A 91 0.40 25.94 -18.65
C PHE A 91 -0.57 26.78 -19.48
N ILE A 92 -1.49 26.10 -20.15
CA ILE A 92 -2.70 26.68 -20.75
C ILE A 92 -3.91 25.88 -20.30
N SER A 93 -5.10 26.47 -20.37
CA SER A 93 -6.36 25.79 -20.11
C SER A 93 -6.99 25.29 -21.41
N ALA A 94 -7.62 24.12 -21.38
CA ALA A 94 -8.57 23.73 -22.41
C ALA A 94 -9.82 24.63 -22.35
N LYS A 95 -10.68 24.54 -23.37
CA LYS A 95 -11.96 25.27 -23.38
C LYS A 95 -12.76 24.90 -22.13
N PHE A 96 -13.13 25.91 -21.33
CA PHE A 96 -14.02 25.77 -20.18
C PHE A 96 -15.47 25.97 -20.62
N TYR A 97 -16.37 25.17 -20.08
CA TYR A 97 -17.81 25.30 -20.23
C TYR A 97 -18.39 25.74 -18.88
N ASP A 98 -18.94 26.94 -18.82
CA ASP A 98 -19.50 27.57 -17.64
C ASP A 98 -21.02 27.35 -17.68
N ASP A 99 -21.44 26.10 -17.49
CA ASP A 99 -22.83 25.66 -17.71
C ASP A 99 -23.57 25.38 -16.41
N HIS A 100 -22.82 25.17 -15.29
CA HIS A 100 -23.36 24.81 -13.98
C HIS A 100 -22.82 25.72 -12.88
N ASP A 101 -23.26 25.54 -11.65
CA ASP A 101 -22.75 26.29 -10.48
C ASP A 101 -21.29 25.94 -10.14
N ILE A 102 -20.85 24.75 -10.51
CA ILE A 102 -19.48 24.26 -10.39
C ILE A 102 -19.19 23.33 -11.57
N ASP A 103 -18.13 23.62 -12.29
CA ASP A 103 -17.73 22.93 -13.51
C ASP A 103 -16.32 22.37 -13.44
N GLN A 104 -15.92 21.64 -14.47
CA GLN A 104 -14.61 20.99 -14.56
C GLN A 104 -13.71 21.71 -15.57
N ALA A 105 -12.42 21.78 -15.27
CA ALA A 105 -11.42 22.34 -16.17
C ALA A 105 -10.22 21.39 -16.34
N LEU A 106 -9.50 21.60 -17.44
CA LEU A 106 -8.23 20.95 -17.69
C LEU A 106 -7.16 22.00 -17.96
N PHE A 107 -6.03 21.87 -17.27
CA PHE A 107 -4.83 22.65 -17.51
C PHE A 107 -3.69 21.70 -17.88
N PHE A 108 -2.88 22.06 -18.86
CA PHE A 108 -1.81 21.21 -19.33
C PHE A 108 -0.58 21.98 -19.77
N ASN A 109 0.58 21.33 -19.68
CA ASN A 109 1.85 21.85 -20.14
C ASN A 109 1.85 21.93 -21.67
N LYS A 110 1.81 23.15 -22.22
CA LYS A 110 1.77 23.42 -23.66
C LYS A 110 3.02 22.97 -24.42
N ASN A 111 4.12 22.72 -23.71
CA ASN A 111 5.35 22.22 -24.33
C ASN A 111 5.32 20.70 -24.53
N LYS A 112 4.44 19.99 -23.82
CA LYS A 112 4.26 18.54 -23.93
C LYS A 112 2.98 18.14 -24.68
N PHE A 113 1.95 18.97 -24.61
CA PHE A 113 0.64 18.63 -25.17
C PHE A 113 0.05 19.73 -26.04
N GLU A 114 -0.71 19.29 -27.03
CA GLU A 114 -1.61 20.08 -27.85
C GLU A 114 -3.05 19.62 -27.62
N ILE A 115 -4.00 20.55 -27.44
CA ILE A 115 -5.42 20.22 -27.37
C ILE A 115 -5.99 20.04 -28.75
N ILE A 116 -6.53 18.87 -29.06
CA ILE A 116 -7.17 18.56 -30.36
C ILE A 116 -8.65 18.89 -30.34
N SER A 117 -9.33 18.54 -29.23
CA SER A 117 -10.75 18.88 -29.05
C SER A 117 -11.14 18.85 -27.56
N THR A 118 -12.18 19.64 -27.26
CA THR A 118 -12.91 19.59 -26.00
C THR A 118 -14.38 19.38 -26.30
N SER A 119 -14.99 18.38 -25.68
CA SER A 119 -16.41 18.08 -25.80
C SER A 119 -16.94 17.60 -24.45
N LYS A 120 -18.22 17.24 -24.39
CA LYS A 120 -18.85 16.76 -23.16
C LYS A 120 -19.81 15.62 -23.45
N ILE A 121 -19.95 14.72 -22.48
CA ILE A 121 -20.97 13.70 -22.42
C ILE A 121 -22.02 14.23 -21.45
N ILE A 122 -23.24 14.42 -21.94
CA ILE A 122 -24.33 15.00 -21.15
C ILE A 122 -24.65 14.10 -19.95
N GLY A 123 -24.70 14.69 -18.78
CA GLY A 123 -24.97 14.00 -17.50
C GLY A 123 -25.84 14.81 -16.55
N ASP A 124 -26.37 14.18 -15.52
CA ASP A 124 -27.17 14.80 -14.47
C ASP A 124 -26.58 14.47 -13.09
N PRO A 125 -26.16 15.45 -12.29
CA PRO A 125 -26.36 16.90 -12.41
C PRO A 125 -25.29 17.61 -13.24
N ARG A 126 -24.19 16.97 -13.60
CA ARG A 126 -23.06 17.58 -14.32
C ARG A 126 -22.63 16.68 -15.48
N ASP A 127 -22.14 17.30 -16.53
CA ASP A 127 -21.57 16.63 -17.69
C ASP A 127 -20.21 15.99 -17.36
N VAL A 128 -19.83 14.94 -18.10
CA VAL A 128 -18.45 14.43 -18.10
C VAL A 128 -17.70 15.18 -19.20
N MET A 129 -16.62 15.87 -18.82
CA MET A 129 -15.80 16.59 -19.79
C MET A 129 -14.84 15.64 -20.50
N VAL A 130 -14.74 15.79 -21.81
CA VAL A 130 -13.88 14.99 -22.68
C VAL A 130 -12.84 15.87 -23.34
N TYR A 131 -11.58 15.68 -22.97
CA TYR A 131 -10.44 16.36 -23.56
C TYR A 131 -9.62 15.39 -24.39
N ARG A 132 -9.40 15.71 -25.67
CA ARG A 132 -8.52 14.94 -26.54
C ARG A 132 -7.23 15.73 -26.71
N LEU A 133 -6.17 15.22 -26.13
CA LEU A 133 -4.82 15.78 -26.19
C LEU A 133 -3.97 15.00 -27.20
N LYS A 134 -2.96 15.65 -27.74
CA LYS A 134 -1.88 15.01 -28.48
C LYS A 134 -0.57 15.27 -27.74
N HIS A 135 0.13 14.21 -27.38
CA HIS A 135 1.50 14.32 -26.84
C HIS A 135 2.45 14.72 -27.98
N ILE A 136 3.12 15.87 -27.85
CA ILE A 136 3.84 16.52 -28.95
C ILE A 136 5.00 15.64 -29.43
N GLU A 137 5.74 15.04 -28.52
CA GLU A 137 6.98 14.31 -28.84
C GLU A 137 6.69 12.96 -29.53
N THR A 138 5.61 12.29 -29.16
CA THR A 138 5.29 10.97 -29.70
C THR A 138 4.13 10.96 -30.70
N ASP A 139 3.47 12.09 -30.93
CA ASP A 139 2.23 12.25 -31.73
C ASP A 139 1.05 11.38 -31.22
N LYS A 140 1.15 10.80 -29.99
CA LYS A 140 0.09 9.95 -29.43
C LYS A 140 -1.10 10.77 -28.96
N LEU A 141 -2.28 10.23 -29.26
CA LEU A 141 -3.54 10.78 -28.77
C LEU A 141 -3.82 10.23 -27.37
N PHE A 142 -4.18 11.12 -26.47
CA PHE A 142 -4.50 10.81 -25.09
C PHE A 142 -5.82 11.49 -24.71
N TYR A 143 -6.76 10.70 -24.19
CA TYR A 143 -8.06 11.22 -23.77
C TYR A 143 -8.13 11.33 -22.27
N VAL A 144 -8.64 12.44 -21.79
CA VAL A 144 -8.93 12.69 -20.38
C VAL A 144 -10.43 12.90 -20.23
N PHE A 145 -11.07 12.01 -19.48
CA PHE A 145 -12.45 12.15 -19.02
C PHE A 145 -12.40 12.75 -17.62
N ASN A 146 -12.88 13.98 -17.46
CA ASN A 146 -12.94 14.66 -16.19
C ASN A 146 -14.35 14.52 -15.60
N LEU A 147 -14.45 13.87 -14.45
CA LEU A 147 -15.69 13.55 -13.79
C LEU A 147 -15.86 14.35 -12.49
N HIS A 148 -17.08 14.81 -12.26
CA HIS A 148 -17.56 15.20 -10.96
C HIS A 148 -18.95 14.62 -10.77
N LEU A 149 -19.01 13.39 -10.25
CA LEU A 149 -20.25 12.65 -10.15
C LEU A 149 -21.17 13.23 -9.06
N LYS A 150 -22.42 12.75 -9.02
CA LYS A 150 -23.41 13.21 -8.06
C LYS A 150 -22.96 12.99 -6.61
N ALA A 151 -22.81 14.06 -5.86
CA ALA A 151 -22.47 14.03 -4.43
C ALA A 151 -23.60 13.45 -3.57
N SER A 152 -23.28 13.14 -2.33
CA SER A 152 -24.14 12.68 -1.24
C SER A 152 -24.52 11.19 -1.31
N PRO A 153 -24.62 10.52 -0.16
CA PRO A 153 -25.03 9.12 -0.07
C PRO A 153 -26.50 8.93 -0.41
N GLY A 154 -26.95 7.68 -0.43
CA GLY A 154 -28.35 7.28 -0.65
C GLY A 154 -28.64 6.77 -2.05
N SER A 155 -29.60 5.85 -2.15
CA SER A 155 -29.86 5.08 -3.37
C SER A 155 -30.20 5.91 -4.61
N SER A 156 -30.95 7.00 -4.44
CA SER A 156 -31.26 7.90 -5.56
C SER A 156 -30.01 8.59 -6.13
N ASN A 157 -29.06 8.95 -5.30
CA ASN A 157 -27.79 9.55 -5.73
C ASN A 157 -26.86 8.50 -6.35
N GLN A 158 -26.86 7.26 -5.82
CA GLN A 158 -26.14 6.13 -6.42
C GLN A 158 -26.63 5.84 -7.84
N ILE A 159 -27.95 5.83 -8.08
CA ILE A 159 -28.54 5.66 -9.42
C ILE A 159 -28.09 6.79 -10.38
N ARG A 160 -28.02 8.03 -9.90
CA ARG A 160 -27.56 9.15 -10.72
C ARG A 160 -26.07 9.01 -11.06
N ARG A 161 -25.23 8.62 -10.11
CA ARG A 161 -23.81 8.30 -10.39
C ARG A 161 -23.68 7.17 -11.42
N GLU A 162 -24.43 6.08 -11.23
CA GLU A 162 -24.44 4.96 -12.17
C GLU A 162 -24.84 5.40 -13.58
N THR A 163 -25.88 6.24 -13.71
CA THR A 163 -26.33 6.76 -15.00
C THR A 163 -25.25 7.61 -15.69
N GLN A 164 -24.53 8.45 -14.94
CA GLN A 164 -23.40 9.22 -15.48
C GLN A 164 -22.27 8.28 -15.97
N VAL A 165 -21.95 7.23 -15.21
CA VAL A 165 -20.93 6.23 -15.60
C VAL A 165 -21.39 5.41 -16.82
N ILE A 166 -22.66 5.01 -16.91
CA ILE A 166 -23.21 4.33 -18.10
C ILE A 166 -23.00 5.19 -19.34
N SER A 167 -23.29 6.49 -19.26
CA SER A 167 -23.07 7.42 -20.39
C SER A 167 -21.60 7.50 -20.82
N LEU A 168 -20.67 7.49 -19.85
CA LEU A 168 -19.24 7.41 -20.14
C LEU A 168 -18.86 6.07 -20.79
N MET A 169 -19.33 4.95 -20.26
CA MET A 169 -19.06 3.60 -20.81
C MET A 169 -19.65 3.44 -22.22
N ASP A 170 -20.80 4.04 -22.49
CA ASP A 170 -21.38 4.10 -23.85
C ASP A 170 -20.52 4.88 -24.85
N TYR A 171 -19.80 5.87 -24.37
CA TYR A 171 -18.82 6.60 -25.19
C TYR A 171 -17.54 5.74 -25.36
N THR A 172 -16.96 5.23 -24.29
CA THR A 172 -15.66 4.53 -24.33
C THR A 172 -15.73 3.17 -25.02
N LYS A 173 -16.87 2.47 -25.02
CA LYS A 173 -17.03 1.20 -25.78
C LYS A 173 -16.78 1.33 -27.31
N GLN A 174 -16.75 2.56 -27.83
CA GLN A 174 -16.41 2.84 -29.22
C GLN A 174 -14.89 3.01 -29.43
N MET A 175 -14.12 3.07 -28.35
CA MET A 175 -12.67 3.18 -28.36
C MET A 175 -12.05 1.78 -28.43
N ASN A 176 -10.94 1.64 -29.17
CA ASN A 176 -10.18 0.39 -29.28
C ASN A 176 -8.88 0.44 -28.48
N ASN A 177 -8.09 -0.63 -28.53
CA ASN A 177 -6.82 -0.74 -27.81
C ASN A 177 -5.72 0.24 -28.26
N ASP A 178 -5.93 0.98 -29.35
CA ASP A 178 -4.99 2.04 -29.78
C ASP A 178 -5.28 3.38 -29.10
N HIS A 179 -6.38 3.48 -28.34
CA HIS A 179 -6.74 4.68 -27.62
C HIS A 179 -6.23 4.61 -26.18
N PHE A 180 -5.44 5.61 -25.80
CA PHE A 180 -4.96 5.83 -24.43
C PHE A 180 -5.88 6.82 -23.75
N TYR A 181 -6.48 6.42 -22.63
CA TYR A 181 -7.41 7.27 -21.89
C TYR A 181 -7.41 7.03 -20.39
N ILE A 182 -7.76 8.07 -19.65
CA ILE A 182 -8.03 8.01 -18.21
C ILE A 182 -9.40 8.62 -17.91
N ALA A 183 -10.06 8.11 -16.87
CA ALA A 183 -11.17 8.78 -16.20
C ALA A 183 -10.67 9.26 -14.85
N ALA A 184 -10.75 10.56 -14.59
CA ALA A 184 -10.23 11.14 -13.36
C ALA A 184 -11.15 12.23 -12.82
N GLY A 185 -11.15 12.42 -11.51
CA GLY A 185 -11.97 13.43 -10.86
C GLY A 185 -12.51 13.02 -9.51
N ASP A 186 -13.48 13.79 -9.05
CA ASP A 186 -14.27 13.50 -7.87
C ASP A 186 -15.46 12.61 -8.23
N PHE A 187 -15.37 11.34 -7.88
CA PHE A 187 -16.40 10.35 -8.22
C PHE A 187 -17.51 10.27 -7.17
N ASN A 188 -17.32 10.83 -5.98
CA ASN A 188 -18.30 10.78 -4.90
C ASN A 188 -18.85 9.37 -4.60
N ILE A 189 -18.03 8.33 -4.80
CA ILE A 189 -18.37 6.93 -4.55
C ILE A 189 -17.95 6.55 -3.14
N TYR A 190 -18.87 6.03 -2.34
CA TYR A 190 -18.68 5.72 -0.91
C TYR A 190 -18.25 4.27 -0.65
N SER A 191 -18.37 3.40 -1.66
CA SER A 191 -18.04 1.98 -1.54
C SER A 191 -17.80 1.36 -2.92
N THR A 192 -16.91 0.39 -2.99
CA THR A 192 -16.74 -0.45 -4.19
C THR A 192 -17.98 -1.28 -4.51
N ASP A 193 -18.93 -1.39 -3.57
CA ASP A 193 -20.21 -2.05 -3.79
C ASP A 193 -21.22 -1.23 -4.59
N GLU A 194 -20.96 0.07 -4.76
CA GLU A 194 -21.87 0.92 -5.56
C GLU A 194 -21.90 0.47 -7.02
N PRO A 195 -23.11 0.42 -7.65
CA PRO A 195 -23.24 0.07 -9.06
C PRO A 195 -22.37 0.95 -9.99
N ALA A 196 -22.25 2.25 -9.68
CA ALA A 196 -21.40 3.17 -10.41
C ALA A 196 -19.92 2.73 -10.43
N TYR A 197 -19.38 2.28 -9.28
CA TYR A 197 -17.99 1.80 -9.23
C TYR A 197 -17.80 0.55 -10.09
N ARG A 198 -18.66 -0.46 -9.88
CA ARG A 198 -18.57 -1.74 -10.61
C ARG A 198 -18.72 -1.54 -12.13
N LYS A 199 -19.52 -0.57 -12.54
CA LYS A 199 -19.80 -0.28 -13.96
C LYS A 199 -18.54 0.09 -14.76
N PHE A 200 -17.55 0.74 -14.16
CA PHE A 200 -16.28 1.07 -14.85
C PHE A 200 -15.51 -0.16 -15.33
N PHE A 201 -15.67 -1.30 -14.65
CA PHE A 201 -14.88 -2.52 -14.88
C PHE A 201 -15.64 -3.61 -15.65
N GLU A 202 -16.93 -3.37 -15.95
CA GLU A 202 -17.73 -4.32 -16.71
C GLU A 202 -17.22 -4.45 -18.16
N GLU A 203 -17.18 -5.70 -18.63
CA GLU A 203 -16.90 -5.96 -20.04
C GLU A 203 -17.97 -5.33 -20.92
N THR A 204 -17.55 -4.55 -21.88
CA THR A 204 -18.46 -3.93 -22.85
C THR A 204 -18.81 -4.91 -23.97
N SER A 205 -19.88 -4.64 -24.71
CA SER A 205 -20.30 -5.48 -25.84
C SER A 205 -19.27 -5.53 -26.99
N THR A 206 -18.34 -4.61 -27.03
CA THR A 206 -17.25 -4.56 -28.02
C THR A 206 -15.94 -5.18 -27.50
N GLY A 207 -15.87 -5.50 -26.22
CA GLY A 207 -14.63 -5.92 -25.56
C GLY A 207 -13.63 -4.78 -25.30
N TYR A 208 -14.04 -3.53 -25.58
CA TYR A 208 -13.21 -2.33 -25.39
C TYR A 208 -13.93 -1.31 -24.50
N GLY A 209 -13.18 -0.39 -23.92
CA GLY A 209 -13.75 0.78 -23.26
C GLY A 209 -13.90 0.68 -21.75
N LYS A 210 -13.58 -0.46 -21.14
CA LYS A 210 -13.52 -0.57 -19.69
C LYS A 210 -12.30 0.16 -19.10
N PHE A 211 -12.33 0.33 -17.79
CA PHE A 211 -11.26 0.96 -17.03
C PHE A 211 -10.60 -0.04 -16.05
N ASN A 212 -9.48 0.37 -15.50
CA ASN A 212 -8.74 -0.33 -14.46
C ASN A 212 -8.45 0.64 -13.31
N ASP A 213 -8.55 0.17 -12.07
CA ASP A 213 -8.13 0.89 -10.88
C ASP A 213 -6.83 0.26 -10.36
N LEU A 214 -5.82 1.08 -10.07
CA LEU A 214 -4.57 0.60 -9.47
C LEU A 214 -4.73 0.31 -7.97
N ILE A 215 -5.81 0.78 -7.36
CA ILE A 215 -6.10 0.60 -5.94
C ILE A 215 -7.12 -0.53 -5.76
N THR A 216 -6.68 -1.62 -5.15
CA THR A 216 -7.48 -2.83 -4.96
C THR A 216 -7.97 -2.94 -3.51
N VAL A 217 -8.87 -2.04 -3.10
CA VAL A 217 -9.57 -2.12 -1.80
C VAL A 217 -11.05 -2.43 -2.04
N GLU A 218 -11.66 -3.23 -1.18
CA GLU A 218 -13.05 -3.66 -1.33
C GLU A 218 -13.88 -3.27 -0.11
N GLY A 219 -15.05 -2.65 -0.32
CA GLY A 219 -15.99 -2.29 0.71
C GLY A 219 -16.23 -0.78 0.83
N LYS A 220 -16.70 -0.37 2.03
CA LYS A 220 -16.97 1.04 2.34
C LYS A 220 -15.68 1.76 2.70
N TYR A 221 -15.47 2.92 2.08
CA TYR A 221 -14.24 3.70 2.29
C TYR A 221 -14.14 4.30 3.69
N ASN A 222 -15.24 4.71 4.33
CA ASN A 222 -15.22 5.18 5.71
C ASN A 222 -14.88 4.03 6.67
N ASN A 223 -13.60 3.70 6.70
CA ASN A 223 -13.00 2.62 7.47
C ASN A 223 -11.50 2.91 7.66
N GLU A 224 -10.99 2.80 8.89
CA GLU A 224 -9.60 3.02 9.24
C GLU A 224 -8.63 2.11 8.43
N GLU A 225 -9.05 0.91 8.08
CA GLU A 225 -8.25 -0.02 7.24
C GLU A 225 -7.89 0.58 5.87
N PHE A 226 -8.75 1.48 5.35
CA PHE A 226 -8.56 2.16 4.06
C PHE A 226 -7.98 3.57 4.20
N ALA A 227 -7.48 3.95 5.38
CA ALA A 227 -6.95 5.29 5.64
C ALA A 227 -5.89 5.72 4.61
N HIS A 228 -5.11 4.77 4.09
CA HIS A 228 -4.03 5.02 3.13
C HIS A 228 -4.50 5.46 1.73
N VAL A 229 -5.80 5.35 1.43
CA VAL A 229 -6.39 5.76 0.13
C VAL A 229 -7.39 6.91 0.23
N HIS A 230 -7.67 7.42 1.43
CA HIS A 230 -8.63 8.51 1.61
C HIS A 230 -8.15 9.81 0.96
N THR A 231 -9.08 10.53 0.37
CA THR A 231 -8.84 11.81 -0.31
C THR A 231 -9.69 12.96 0.23
N GLN A 232 -10.79 12.68 0.97
CA GLN A 232 -11.66 13.68 1.60
C GLN A 232 -11.93 13.28 3.07
N SER A 233 -12.05 14.17 4.04
CA SER A 233 -11.73 15.59 4.03
C SER A 233 -10.42 15.83 4.80
N PRO A 234 -9.48 16.62 4.27
CA PRO A 234 -8.23 16.97 4.98
C PRO A 234 -8.44 17.88 6.21
N ARG A 235 -9.68 18.10 6.65
CA ARG A 235 -10.03 18.99 7.78
C ARG A 235 -11.19 18.45 8.59
N THR A 236 -11.17 18.70 9.90
CA THR A 236 -12.22 18.28 10.84
C THR A 236 -13.32 19.31 11.01
N THR A 237 -13.05 20.58 10.70
CA THR A 237 -14.01 21.69 10.80
C THR A 237 -14.26 22.31 9.43
N GLN A 238 -15.53 22.65 9.17
CA GLN A 238 -15.92 23.30 7.92
C GLN A 238 -15.48 24.77 7.92
N PHE A 239 -14.83 25.19 6.83
CA PHE A 239 -14.56 26.60 6.53
C PHE A 239 -14.52 26.80 5.01
N GLY A 240 -14.96 27.98 4.54
CA GLY A 240 -15.05 28.25 3.10
C GLY A 240 -16.05 27.37 2.34
N GLY A 241 -16.97 26.71 3.04
CA GLY A 241 -17.81 25.65 2.49
C GLY A 241 -17.11 24.28 2.45
N GLY A 242 -17.69 23.29 1.76
CA GLY A 242 -17.10 21.97 1.58
C GLY A 242 -17.33 20.99 2.73
N ALA A 243 -16.69 19.84 2.68
CA ALA A 243 -16.78 18.78 3.66
C ALA A 243 -15.90 19.05 4.90
N SER A 244 -16.20 18.33 5.97
CA SER A 244 -15.47 18.30 7.23
C SER A 244 -15.61 16.90 7.83
N GLY A 245 -14.97 16.64 8.96
CA GLY A 245 -15.05 15.36 9.65
C GLY A 245 -13.73 14.62 9.73
N GLY A 246 -12.75 15.03 8.96
CA GLY A 246 -11.46 14.36 8.84
C GLY A 246 -11.41 13.45 7.62
N LEU A 247 -10.24 12.88 7.35
CA LEU A 247 -10.02 11.96 6.23
C LEU A 247 -10.73 10.63 6.48
N ASP A 248 -11.76 10.33 5.68
CA ASP A 248 -12.58 9.13 5.88
C ASP A 248 -13.15 8.52 4.59
N ASP A 249 -13.05 9.20 3.44
CA ASP A 249 -13.57 8.73 2.16
C ASP A 249 -12.55 8.86 1.02
N ARG A 250 -12.60 7.91 0.08
CA ARG A 250 -11.88 7.95 -1.20
C ARG A 250 -12.84 8.43 -2.27
N PHE A 251 -12.81 9.72 -2.63
CA PHE A 251 -13.67 10.29 -3.67
C PHE A 251 -12.94 10.63 -4.95
N ASP A 252 -11.64 10.87 -4.89
CA ASP A 252 -10.83 11.26 -6.03
C ASP A 252 -10.11 10.05 -6.63
N TYR A 253 -10.31 9.83 -7.93
CA TYR A 253 -9.83 8.66 -8.66
C TYR A 253 -9.06 9.06 -9.91
N ILE A 254 -8.16 8.17 -10.33
CA ILE A 254 -7.63 8.10 -11.68
C ILE A 254 -7.73 6.64 -12.13
N LEU A 255 -8.61 6.37 -13.09
CA LEU A 255 -8.83 5.05 -13.69
C LEU A 255 -8.23 5.03 -15.10
N PHE A 256 -7.79 3.86 -15.56
CA PHE A 256 -6.96 3.71 -16.75
C PHE A 256 -7.60 2.78 -17.78
N SER A 257 -7.42 3.10 -19.07
CA SER A 257 -7.72 2.15 -20.16
C SER A 257 -6.83 0.91 -20.08
N ASP A 258 -7.31 -0.22 -20.59
CA ASP A 258 -6.49 -1.44 -20.73
C ASP A 258 -5.19 -1.17 -21.51
N SER A 259 -5.23 -0.29 -22.50
CA SER A 259 -4.06 0.10 -23.28
C SER A 259 -2.96 0.77 -22.44
N LEU A 260 -3.31 1.53 -21.39
CA LEU A 260 -2.32 2.13 -20.49
C LEU A 260 -1.78 1.15 -19.47
N ILE A 261 -2.45 0.02 -19.24
CA ILE A 261 -1.96 -1.04 -18.34
C ILE A 261 -1.10 -2.05 -19.09
N THR A 262 -1.47 -2.38 -20.34
CA THR A 262 -0.85 -3.49 -21.07
C THR A 262 0.20 -3.09 -22.11
N SER A 263 0.24 -1.79 -22.50
CA SER A 263 1.17 -1.30 -23.52
C SER A 263 2.61 -1.26 -22.94
N LYS A 264 3.57 -1.59 -23.82
CA LYS A 264 5.01 -1.42 -23.53
C LYS A 264 5.59 -0.11 -24.08
N LYS A 265 4.75 0.78 -24.61
CA LYS A 265 5.20 2.07 -25.16
C LYS A 265 4.60 3.26 -24.44
N ASN A 266 3.30 3.19 -24.17
CA ASN A 266 2.59 4.25 -23.46
C ASN A 266 1.83 3.57 -22.33
N PHE A 267 2.29 3.71 -21.09
CA PHE A 267 1.76 2.98 -19.93
C PHE A 267 1.84 3.82 -18.66
N VAL A 268 0.98 3.50 -17.71
CA VAL A 268 1.04 4.08 -16.38
C VAL A 268 2.11 3.37 -15.55
N LEU A 269 2.90 4.14 -14.81
CA LEU A 269 3.76 3.61 -13.76
C LEU A 269 2.90 3.27 -12.55
N THR A 270 2.64 1.98 -12.31
CA THR A 270 1.66 1.52 -11.31
C THR A 270 2.01 1.94 -9.89
N ASN A 271 3.30 2.04 -9.57
CA ASN A 271 3.81 2.50 -8.28
C ASN A 271 3.83 4.03 -8.10
N SER A 272 3.42 4.79 -9.12
CA SER A 272 3.40 6.25 -9.06
C SER A 272 2.10 6.83 -8.51
N TYR A 273 1.06 6.00 -8.28
CA TYR A 273 -0.19 6.46 -7.69
C TYR A 273 0.05 7.02 -6.29
N ASN A 274 -0.29 8.28 -6.11
CA ASN A 274 -0.02 8.97 -4.85
C ASN A 274 -1.13 9.95 -4.49
N VAL A 275 -1.60 9.88 -3.25
CA VAL A 275 -2.48 10.88 -2.63
C VAL A 275 -1.59 11.81 -1.83
N LEU A 276 -1.37 13.03 -2.31
CA LEU A 276 -0.43 13.95 -1.67
C LEU A 276 -0.91 14.32 -0.26
N GLY A 277 -0.05 14.08 0.72
CA GLY A 277 -0.31 14.35 2.13
C GLY A 277 -0.92 13.18 2.89
N ASN A 278 -1.51 12.19 2.23
CA ASN A 278 -2.04 11.03 2.93
C ASN A 278 -0.89 10.10 3.37
N ASP A 279 -0.75 9.89 4.67
CA ASP A 279 0.23 8.98 5.29
C ASP A 279 -0.43 7.72 5.90
N GLY A 280 -1.74 7.54 5.68
CA GLY A 280 -2.53 6.43 6.23
C GLY A 280 -2.80 6.50 7.74
N LYS A 281 -2.51 7.63 8.40
CA LYS A 281 -2.63 7.76 9.86
C LYS A 281 -3.61 8.83 10.33
N HIS A 282 -4.25 9.53 9.40
CA HIS A 282 -5.15 10.64 9.72
C HIS A 282 -6.64 10.25 9.54
N TYR A 283 -7.01 9.00 9.81
CA TYR A 283 -8.41 8.58 9.75
C TYR A 283 -9.26 9.39 10.73
N ASN A 284 -10.33 10.06 10.23
CA ASN A 284 -11.19 10.99 10.97
C ASN A 284 -10.43 12.18 11.61
N MET A 285 -9.26 12.52 11.09
CA MET A 285 -8.42 13.62 11.57
C MET A 285 -8.15 14.63 10.46
N ALA A 286 -7.76 15.85 10.85
CA ALA A 286 -7.25 16.82 9.88
C ALA A 286 -5.84 16.42 9.44
N ILE A 287 -5.53 16.67 8.16
CA ILE A 287 -4.24 16.27 7.54
C ILE A 287 -3.03 16.93 8.20
N ASN A 288 -3.23 18.07 8.88
CA ASN A 288 -2.20 18.84 9.57
C ASN A 288 -2.21 18.68 11.09
N GLU A 289 -3.08 17.83 11.63
CA GLU A 289 -3.02 17.37 13.02
C GLU A 289 -1.88 16.38 13.18
N MET A 290 -1.01 16.59 14.20
CA MET A 290 0.16 15.75 14.47
C MET A 290 1.17 15.71 13.30
N PRO A 291 2.37 15.19 13.49
CA PRO A 291 3.36 15.16 12.41
C PRO A 291 2.88 14.25 11.28
N ASN A 292 2.57 14.85 10.15
CA ASN A 292 2.32 14.13 8.92
C ASN A 292 3.63 13.49 8.43
N LEU A 293 3.60 12.19 8.14
CA LEU A 293 4.81 11.44 7.78
C LEU A 293 5.12 11.48 6.27
N SER A 294 4.16 11.88 5.42
CA SER A 294 4.32 11.91 3.97
C SER A 294 4.74 13.27 3.43
N VAL A 295 4.42 14.35 4.14
CA VAL A 295 4.74 15.73 3.75
C VAL A 295 5.20 16.58 4.94
N SER A 296 5.88 17.70 4.65
CA SER A 296 6.20 18.69 5.68
C SER A 296 4.94 19.36 6.24
N GLN A 297 5.02 19.88 7.47
CA GLN A 297 3.90 20.62 8.11
C GLN A 297 3.40 21.76 7.22
N ASP A 298 4.29 22.48 6.55
CA ASP A 298 3.92 23.59 5.65
C ASP A 298 3.07 23.12 4.45
N ILE A 299 3.30 21.93 3.94
CA ILE A 299 2.49 21.32 2.88
C ILE A 299 1.18 20.75 3.46
N ALA A 300 1.22 20.13 4.64
CA ALA A 300 0.01 19.65 5.32
C ALA A 300 -0.95 20.80 5.64
N ASP A 301 -0.44 21.94 6.12
CA ASP A 301 -1.21 23.17 6.33
C ASP A 301 -1.77 23.70 5.01
N ALA A 302 -0.98 23.69 3.94
CA ALA A 302 -1.45 24.13 2.63
C ALA A 302 -2.61 23.26 2.13
N LEU A 303 -2.51 21.93 2.26
CA LEU A 303 -3.58 20.98 1.89
C LEU A 303 -4.85 21.22 2.71
N HIS A 304 -4.70 21.43 4.03
CA HIS A 304 -5.80 21.72 4.94
C HIS A 304 -6.58 22.99 4.55
N PHE A 305 -5.88 24.07 4.15
CA PHE A 305 -6.50 25.36 3.84
C PHE A 305 -6.90 25.54 2.38
N ALA A 306 -6.34 24.76 1.45
CA ALA A 306 -6.62 24.92 0.04
C ALA A 306 -7.98 24.36 -0.38
N SER A 307 -8.30 23.12 -0.02
CA SER A 307 -9.50 22.40 -0.44
C SER A 307 -9.97 21.44 0.65
N ASP A 308 -11.17 20.88 0.50
CA ASP A 308 -11.69 19.77 1.28
C ASP A 308 -11.39 18.40 0.61
N HIS A 309 -10.55 18.40 -0.40
CA HIS A 309 -10.00 17.22 -1.05
C HIS A 309 -8.47 17.24 -1.06
N LEU A 310 -7.85 16.07 -1.17
CA LEU A 310 -6.43 15.89 -1.44
C LEU A 310 -6.22 15.62 -2.93
N PRO A 311 -5.15 16.17 -3.55
CA PRO A 311 -4.83 15.87 -4.93
C PRO A 311 -4.28 14.44 -5.08
N VAL A 312 -4.74 13.75 -6.13
CA VAL A 312 -4.26 12.42 -6.53
C VAL A 312 -3.43 12.55 -7.80
N SER A 313 -2.28 11.87 -7.83
CA SER A 313 -1.35 11.93 -8.96
C SER A 313 -0.90 10.55 -9.42
N VAL A 314 -0.54 10.48 -10.71
CA VAL A 314 0.14 9.33 -11.35
C VAL A 314 1.15 9.79 -12.36
N GLU A 315 2.08 8.92 -12.75
CA GLU A 315 3.01 9.15 -13.85
C GLU A 315 2.69 8.20 -15.01
N ILE A 316 2.68 8.74 -16.23
CA ILE A 316 2.42 8.01 -17.47
C ILE A 316 3.64 8.18 -18.37
N ILE A 317 4.14 7.08 -18.89
CA ILE A 317 5.21 7.06 -19.88
C ILE A 317 4.61 7.22 -21.27
N PHE A 318 5.16 8.12 -22.09
CA PHE A 318 4.93 8.23 -23.52
C PHE A 318 6.22 7.93 -24.25
N SER A 319 6.19 6.97 -25.18
CA SER A 319 7.33 6.57 -25.99
C SER A 319 6.89 6.02 -27.34
N ASN A 320 7.72 6.25 -28.36
CA ASN A 320 7.57 5.62 -29.69
C ASN A 320 8.21 4.23 -29.74
N ASP A 321 9.15 3.96 -28.83
CA ASP A 321 9.85 2.70 -28.73
C ASP A 321 9.25 1.82 -27.64
N ILE A 322 9.54 0.53 -27.70
CA ILE A 322 9.22 -0.36 -26.58
C ILE A 322 10.12 0.05 -25.43
N VAL A 323 9.49 0.42 -24.34
CA VAL A 323 10.14 0.66 -23.03
C VAL A 323 9.80 -0.57 -22.22
N ASP A 324 10.81 -1.37 -21.90
CA ASP A 324 10.59 -2.35 -20.84
C ASP A 324 10.33 -1.55 -19.57
N PRO A 325 9.22 -1.80 -18.87
CA PRO A 325 9.00 -1.14 -17.61
C PRO A 325 10.26 -1.33 -16.76
N VAL A 326 10.78 -0.24 -16.19
CA VAL A 326 11.94 -0.34 -15.31
C VAL A 326 11.50 -1.24 -14.17
N ASN A 327 12.03 -2.45 -14.12
CA ASN A 327 11.80 -3.35 -13.01
C ASN A 327 12.27 -2.66 -11.74
N LEU A 328 11.39 -2.52 -10.77
CA LEU A 328 11.66 -1.91 -9.47
C LEU A 328 11.78 -3.01 -8.42
N ALA A 329 12.64 -2.77 -7.46
CA ALA A 329 12.80 -3.74 -6.38
C ALA A 329 11.54 -3.83 -5.52
N PRO A 330 11.21 -5.01 -4.97
CA PRO A 330 10.08 -5.19 -4.08
C PRO A 330 10.07 -4.19 -2.92
N LEU A 331 8.90 -3.64 -2.60
CA LEU A 331 8.70 -2.75 -1.46
C LEU A 331 8.55 -3.59 -0.19
N VAL A 332 9.37 -3.30 0.81
CA VAL A 332 9.38 -3.98 2.10
C VAL A 332 9.62 -2.96 3.22
N SER A 333 9.23 -3.31 4.45
CA SER A 333 9.50 -2.50 5.64
C SER A 333 9.97 -3.37 6.78
N ASP A 334 10.84 -2.83 7.63
CA ASP A 334 11.25 -3.48 8.87
C ASP A 334 10.02 -3.80 9.71
N THR A 335 10.02 -4.99 10.32
CA THR A 335 8.88 -5.49 11.09
C THR A 335 9.32 -6.25 12.33
N ALA A 336 8.38 -6.49 13.24
CA ALA A 336 8.63 -7.27 14.45
C ALA A 336 7.47 -8.22 14.72
N PHE A 337 7.82 -9.45 15.16
CA PHE A 337 6.87 -10.45 15.62
C PHE A 337 7.16 -10.83 17.06
N ASN A 338 6.17 -11.40 17.74
CA ASN A 338 6.31 -11.90 19.09
C ASN A 338 6.04 -13.40 19.11
N ILE A 339 6.81 -14.15 19.92
CA ILE A 339 6.63 -15.58 20.11
C ILE A 339 6.89 -15.96 21.56
N ASN A 340 6.11 -16.88 22.11
CA ASN A 340 6.43 -17.43 23.44
C ASN A 340 7.65 -18.36 23.33
N GLU A 341 8.43 -18.46 24.39
CA GLU A 341 9.54 -19.41 24.45
C GLU A 341 9.06 -20.86 24.28
N PHE A 342 9.95 -21.74 23.80
CA PHE A 342 9.73 -23.17 23.58
C PHE A 342 8.48 -23.46 22.71
N PRO A 343 8.25 -22.75 21.60
CA PRO A 343 7.12 -23.04 20.73
C PRO A 343 7.30 -24.41 20.04
N SER A 344 6.22 -24.97 19.55
CA SER A 344 6.32 -26.18 18.71
C SER A 344 6.90 -25.85 17.33
N ASP A 345 7.67 -26.78 16.78
CA ASP A 345 8.16 -26.69 15.40
C ASP A 345 6.98 -26.62 14.43
N GLY A 346 7.14 -25.88 13.34
CA GLY A 346 6.12 -25.68 12.31
C GLY A 346 5.11 -24.56 12.61
N ILE A 347 5.22 -23.85 13.74
CA ILE A 347 4.35 -22.70 14.01
C ILE A 347 4.72 -21.53 13.11
N ILE A 348 3.71 -20.91 12.48
CA ILE A 348 3.84 -19.64 11.75
C ILE A 348 3.83 -18.50 12.77
N ILE A 349 4.91 -17.72 12.81
CA ILE A 349 5.10 -16.59 13.72
C ILE A 349 4.37 -15.35 13.17
N GLY A 350 4.45 -15.13 11.86
CA GLY A 350 3.86 -14.02 11.14
C GLY A 350 4.18 -14.08 9.66
N LYS A 351 3.65 -13.12 8.91
CA LYS A 351 3.86 -13.01 7.46
C LYS A 351 4.57 -11.70 7.14
N ILE A 352 5.60 -11.76 6.30
CA ILE A 352 6.26 -10.56 5.75
C ILE A 352 5.31 -9.88 4.78
N ILE A 353 5.03 -8.60 5.02
CA ILE A 353 4.25 -7.77 4.10
C ILE A 353 5.21 -7.17 3.08
N SER A 354 4.98 -7.50 1.83
CA SER A 354 5.78 -7.03 0.71
C SER A 354 4.89 -6.89 -0.53
N GLN A 355 5.27 -5.98 -1.40
CA GLN A 355 4.59 -5.76 -2.67
C GLN A 355 5.62 -5.46 -3.75
N ASP A 356 5.47 -6.10 -4.90
CA ASP A 356 6.20 -5.71 -6.09
C ASP A 356 5.44 -4.63 -6.84
N PRO A 357 6.10 -3.54 -7.25
CA PRO A 357 5.44 -2.46 -7.98
C PRO A 357 4.85 -2.89 -9.33
N GLU A 358 5.48 -3.87 -9.99
CA GLU A 358 5.06 -4.44 -11.27
C GLU A 358 4.17 -5.68 -11.10
N ASN A 359 3.94 -6.12 -9.85
CA ASN A 359 3.26 -7.36 -9.46
C ASN A 359 3.99 -8.62 -9.93
N ASP A 360 5.31 -8.58 -10.02
CA ASP A 360 6.12 -9.75 -10.29
C ASP A 360 6.07 -10.75 -9.12
N PRO A 361 6.19 -12.07 -9.40
CA PRO A 361 6.17 -13.08 -8.35
C PRO A 361 7.33 -12.89 -7.37
N LEU A 362 7.04 -12.82 -6.08
CA LEU A 362 8.02 -12.62 -5.04
C LEU A 362 8.55 -13.96 -4.48
N SER A 363 9.82 -13.95 -4.12
CA SER A 363 10.49 -15.04 -3.39
C SER A 363 11.18 -14.47 -2.15
N TYR A 364 11.27 -15.28 -1.10
CA TYR A 364 11.75 -14.90 0.22
C TYR A 364 12.91 -15.78 0.67
N SER A 365 13.87 -15.17 1.36
CA SER A 365 14.98 -15.91 1.98
C SER A 365 15.48 -15.21 3.24
N ILE A 366 15.90 -15.98 4.23
CA ILE A 366 16.60 -15.47 5.40
C ILE A 366 18.09 -15.45 5.06
N ILE A 367 18.69 -14.26 5.00
CA ILE A 367 20.09 -14.09 4.55
C ILE A 367 21.07 -13.84 5.71
N SER A 368 20.58 -13.53 6.93
CA SER A 368 21.41 -13.30 8.10
C SER A 368 20.60 -13.48 9.40
N GLY A 369 21.31 -13.75 10.49
CA GLY A 369 20.77 -13.84 11.84
C GLY A 369 20.15 -15.20 12.20
N ASN A 370 20.24 -16.21 11.33
CA ASN A 370 19.66 -17.53 11.52
C ASN A 370 20.71 -18.68 11.45
N ASP A 371 21.86 -18.44 12.05
CA ASP A 371 23.03 -19.38 11.96
C ASP A 371 22.71 -20.78 12.50
N GLN A 372 21.76 -20.90 13.42
CA GLN A 372 21.34 -22.18 14.00
C GLN A 372 20.11 -22.80 13.30
N ASN A 373 19.62 -22.18 12.21
CA ASN A 373 18.43 -22.62 11.45
C ASN A 373 17.16 -22.72 12.32
N ILE A 374 17.01 -21.82 13.29
CA ILE A 374 15.86 -21.76 14.19
C ILE A 374 14.56 -21.42 13.45
N PHE A 375 14.67 -20.65 12.38
CA PHE A 375 13.54 -20.16 11.60
C PHE A 375 13.67 -20.56 10.13
N SER A 376 12.54 -20.64 9.44
CA SER A 376 12.45 -20.75 7.99
C SER A 376 11.40 -19.77 7.45
N ILE A 377 11.43 -19.53 6.14
CA ILE A 377 10.44 -18.70 5.47
C ILE A 377 9.97 -19.42 4.21
N ASP A 378 8.66 -19.42 3.95
CA ASP A 378 8.08 -20.05 2.76
C ASP A 378 7.91 -19.04 1.60
N ASN A 379 7.41 -19.53 0.45
CA ASN A 379 7.19 -18.72 -0.74
C ASN A 379 6.03 -17.72 -0.60
N ASP A 380 5.20 -17.86 0.42
CA ASP A 380 4.12 -16.92 0.73
C ASP A 380 4.58 -15.82 1.70
N GLY A 381 5.84 -15.87 2.17
CA GLY A 381 6.43 -14.95 3.13
C GLY A 381 6.09 -15.28 4.58
N ASN A 382 5.56 -16.47 4.89
CA ASN A 382 5.31 -16.88 6.26
C ASN A 382 6.62 -17.27 6.95
N VAL A 383 6.89 -16.69 8.11
CA VAL A 383 8.04 -17.03 8.96
C VAL A 383 7.63 -18.16 9.91
N ILE A 384 8.38 -19.25 9.89
CA ILE A 384 8.02 -20.52 10.52
C ILE A 384 9.12 -20.95 11.51
N VAL A 385 8.75 -21.48 12.66
CA VAL A 385 9.67 -22.08 13.62
C VAL A 385 10.17 -23.43 13.08
N SER A 386 11.49 -23.59 12.94
CA SER A 386 12.12 -24.85 12.55
C SER A 386 12.64 -25.65 13.74
N ASP A 387 13.15 -24.98 14.79
CA ASP A 387 13.56 -25.61 16.06
C ASP A 387 13.17 -24.71 17.26
N GLY A 388 11.99 -24.95 17.78
CA GLY A 388 11.45 -24.20 18.91
C GLY A 388 12.17 -24.43 20.23
N LYS A 389 12.97 -25.50 20.38
CA LYS A 389 13.75 -25.75 21.59
C LYS A 389 14.87 -24.76 21.80
N LEU A 390 15.34 -24.12 20.71
CA LEU A 390 16.38 -23.11 20.76
C LEU A 390 15.82 -21.69 21.02
N ILE A 391 14.50 -21.55 21.11
CA ILE A 391 13.82 -20.29 21.46
C ILE A 391 13.57 -20.31 22.98
N ASP A 392 14.52 -19.77 23.73
CA ASP A 392 14.55 -19.72 25.19
C ASP A 392 14.80 -18.27 25.62
N TYR A 393 13.86 -17.69 26.35
CA TYR A 393 13.93 -16.29 26.81
C TYR A 393 15.17 -16.00 27.67
N ASP A 394 15.57 -16.95 28.52
CA ASP A 394 16.72 -16.81 29.40
C ASP A 394 18.06 -16.84 28.64
N VAL A 395 18.06 -17.38 27.40
CA VAL A 395 19.26 -17.46 26.55
C VAL A 395 19.25 -16.29 25.55
N ASN A 396 18.12 -16.09 24.84
CA ASN A 396 17.94 -15.04 23.85
C ASN A 396 16.51 -14.48 23.93
N ASN A 397 16.35 -13.26 24.41
CA ASN A 397 15.06 -12.60 24.49
C ASN A 397 14.61 -11.97 23.16
N SER A 398 15.46 -11.95 22.14
CA SER A 398 15.12 -11.52 20.78
C SER A 398 16.09 -12.09 19.76
N PHE A 399 15.59 -12.25 18.52
CA PHE A 399 16.38 -12.59 17.34
C PHE A 399 16.23 -11.47 16.32
N LEU A 400 17.33 -11.10 15.67
CA LEU A 400 17.33 -10.14 14.58
C LEU A 400 17.71 -10.87 13.28
N LEU A 401 16.75 -11.03 12.39
CA LEU A 401 16.93 -11.65 11.08
C LEU A 401 16.99 -10.58 10.00
N VAL A 402 17.72 -10.86 8.92
CA VAL A 402 17.61 -10.10 7.68
C VAL A 402 16.91 -10.98 6.65
N ILE A 403 15.76 -10.51 6.20
CA ILE A 403 14.96 -11.15 5.15
C ILE A 403 15.25 -10.45 3.83
N GLN A 404 15.55 -11.21 2.79
CA GLN A 404 15.65 -10.74 1.41
C GLN A 404 14.39 -11.15 0.67
N VAL A 405 13.77 -10.19 -0.01
CA VAL A 405 12.64 -10.37 -0.92
C VAL A 405 13.13 -10.07 -2.33
N SER A 406 12.83 -10.93 -3.29
CA SER A 406 13.26 -10.80 -4.68
C SER A 406 12.11 -11.05 -5.64
N ASP A 407 12.03 -10.23 -6.69
CA ASP A 407 11.17 -10.38 -7.87
C ASP A 407 11.78 -11.28 -8.97
N GLY A 408 12.96 -11.86 -8.70
CA GLY A 408 13.73 -12.66 -9.65
C GLY A 408 14.86 -11.87 -10.34
N VAL A 409 14.84 -10.53 -10.32
CA VAL A 409 15.85 -9.65 -10.93
C VAL A 409 16.46 -8.73 -9.88
N LEU A 410 15.63 -7.98 -9.17
CA LEU A 410 16.00 -7.06 -8.12
C LEU A 410 15.67 -7.63 -6.73
N LYS A 411 16.22 -6.99 -5.71
CA LYS A 411 16.11 -7.47 -4.34
C LYS A 411 15.99 -6.31 -3.37
N SER A 412 15.16 -6.50 -2.36
CA SER A 412 15.06 -5.63 -1.19
C SER A 412 15.30 -6.42 0.08
N ASN A 413 15.87 -5.79 1.09
CA ASN A 413 16.12 -6.39 2.39
C ASN A 413 15.34 -5.65 3.45
N LEU A 414 14.83 -6.39 4.44
CA LEU A 414 14.23 -5.84 5.65
C LEU A 414 14.83 -6.49 6.89
N GLN A 415 14.78 -5.80 8.00
CA GLN A 415 15.09 -6.34 9.31
C GLN A 415 13.81 -6.87 9.97
N LEU A 416 13.86 -8.13 10.42
CA LEU A 416 12.81 -8.76 11.20
C LEU A 416 13.31 -8.98 12.62
N THR A 417 12.67 -8.34 13.60
CA THR A 417 12.91 -8.60 15.01
C THR A 417 11.88 -9.62 15.50
N ILE A 418 12.33 -10.73 16.08
CA ILE A 418 11.47 -11.70 16.76
C ILE A 418 11.70 -11.56 18.25
N ASN A 419 10.73 -11.00 18.98
CA ASN A 419 10.78 -10.87 20.42
C ASN A 419 10.30 -12.17 21.06
N VAL A 420 11.12 -12.75 21.93
CA VAL A 420 10.72 -13.90 22.75
C VAL A 420 10.00 -13.39 23.97
N ILE A 421 8.83 -13.92 24.22
CA ILE A 421 8.04 -13.62 25.42
C ILE A 421 8.33 -14.72 26.43
N GLU A 422 8.78 -14.33 27.59
CA GLU A 422 8.91 -15.24 28.74
C GLU A 422 7.55 -15.87 29.02
N SER A 423 7.45 -17.18 28.92
CA SER A 423 6.28 -17.88 29.42
C SER A 423 6.19 -17.60 30.90
N PRO A 424 5.07 -17.05 31.42
CA PRO A 424 4.98 -16.83 32.84
C PRO A 424 5.41 -18.14 33.56
N PRO A 425 6.35 -18.09 34.48
CA PRO A 425 6.77 -19.29 35.15
C PRO A 425 5.47 -19.95 35.61
N LEU A 426 5.29 -21.24 35.27
CA LEU A 426 4.18 -22.01 35.83
C LEU A 426 4.23 -21.71 37.32
N SER A 427 3.46 -20.69 37.72
CA SER A 427 3.66 -20.08 39.04
C SER A 427 3.48 -21.19 40.05
N VAL A 428 4.56 -21.60 40.63
CA VAL A 428 4.50 -22.12 41.95
C VAL A 428 4.06 -20.90 42.75
N ASP A 429 2.73 -20.72 42.79
CA ASP A 429 2.13 -19.68 43.59
C ASP A 429 2.62 -19.95 45.00
N GLY A 430 3.69 -19.26 45.39
CA GLY A 430 4.23 -19.25 46.74
C GLY A 430 3.31 -18.52 47.69
N SER A 431 2.04 -18.33 47.27
CA SER A 431 1.00 -17.88 48.18
C SER A 431 0.73 -18.99 49.19
N TYR A 432 0.80 -18.65 50.43
CA TYR A 432 0.59 -19.45 51.63
C TYR A 432 -0.77 -20.20 51.69
N ASN A 433 -1.51 -20.28 50.59
CA ASN A 433 -2.85 -20.84 50.46
C ASN A 433 -3.07 -21.75 49.26
N ASN A 434 -2.02 -22.38 48.68
CA ASN A 434 -2.30 -23.40 47.65
C ASN A 434 -2.92 -24.64 48.31
N PRO A 435 -4.17 -25.04 48.00
CA PRO A 435 -4.85 -26.16 48.62
C PRO A 435 -4.23 -27.52 48.24
N ILE A 436 -3.17 -27.55 47.44
CA ILE A 436 -2.46 -28.76 47.03
C ILE A 436 -0.97 -28.60 47.36
N LYS A 437 -0.47 -29.48 48.23
CA LYS A 437 0.94 -29.53 48.62
C LYS A 437 1.60 -30.77 48.02
N LEU A 438 2.65 -30.56 47.27
CA LEU A 438 3.45 -31.60 46.63
C LEU A 438 4.84 -31.60 47.31
N SER A 439 5.23 -32.71 47.97
CA SER A 439 6.48 -32.77 48.70
C SER A 439 7.09 -34.18 48.75
N PRO A 440 8.43 -34.28 48.76
CA PRO A 440 9.34 -33.21 48.38
C PRO A 440 9.19 -32.83 46.91
N ASN A 441 9.58 -31.63 46.50
CA ASN A 441 9.71 -31.22 45.13
C ASN A 441 10.91 -30.22 45.05
N PRO A 442 12.06 -30.61 44.51
CA PRO A 442 12.35 -31.89 43.81
C PRO A 442 12.28 -33.14 44.68
N PHE A 443 12.03 -34.30 44.06
CA PHE A 443 11.96 -35.60 44.72
C PHE A 443 12.84 -36.62 43.99
N GLU A 444 13.22 -37.72 44.68
CA GLU A 444 14.01 -38.80 44.10
C GLU A 444 13.12 -39.91 43.55
N GLU A 445 12.48 -40.70 44.41
CA GLU A 445 11.65 -41.82 44.02
C GLU A 445 10.16 -41.62 44.31
N THR A 446 9.86 -40.80 45.30
CA THR A 446 8.50 -40.73 45.83
C THR A 446 8.00 -39.30 45.96
N LEU A 447 6.82 -39.04 45.45
CA LEU A 447 6.10 -37.76 45.58
C LEU A 447 4.86 -37.96 46.43
N ASN A 448 4.72 -37.17 47.50
CA ASN A 448 3.51 -37.09 48.30
C ASN A 448 2.66 -35.93 47.83
N ILE A 449 1.37 -36.17 47.71
CA ILE A 449 0.37 -35.19 47.30
C ILE A 449 -0.62 -35.03 48.45
N ASN A 450 -0.76 -33.82 48.98
CA ASN A 450 -1.72 -33.51 50.02
C ASN A 450 -2.68 -32.42 49.55
N PHE A 451 -3.98 -32.66 49.69
CA PHE A 451 -5.06 -31.72 49.41
C PHE A 451 -5.59 -31.16 50.73
N ASP A 452 -5.56 -29.86 50.92
CA ASP A 452 -6.12 -29.20 52.11
C ASP A 452 -7.66 -29.31 52.12
N ASN A 453 -8.28 -29.54 50.91
CA ASN A 453 -9.71 -29.81 50.78
C ASN A 453 -9.98 -30.66 49.51
N LEU A 454 -11.15 -31.30 49.44
CA LEU A 454 -11.56 -32.15 48.31
C LEU A 454 -12.25 -31.38 47.17
N ASN A 455 -11.84 -30.17 46.86
CA ASN A 455 -12.43 -29.32 45.82
C ASN A 455 -12.12 -29.77 44.38
N TYR A 456 -11.23 -30.74 44.23
CA TYR A 456 -10.86 -31.34 42.93
C TYR A 456 -11.47 -32.75 42.83
N LYS A 457 -11.86 -33.18 41.63
CA LYS A 457 -12.49 -34.49 41.38
C LYS A 457 -11.47 -35.56 40.96
N GLN A 458 -10.46 -35.17 40.22
CA GLN A 458 -9.40 -36.07 39.76
C GLN A 458 -8.06 -35.35 39.67
N PHE A 459 -6.98 -36.11 39.65
CA PHE A 459 -5.67 -35.60 39.28
C PHE A 459 -4.99 -36.51 38.23
N ARG A 460 -4.07 -35.91 37.50
CA ARG A 460 -3.18 -36.63 36.56
C ARG A 460 -1.75 -36.14 36.78
N VAL A 461 -0.80 -37.06 36.58
CA VAL A 461 0.63 -36.75 36.45
C VAL A 461 1.06 -37.21 35.06
N MET A 462 1.76 -36.36 34.34
CA MET A 462 2.16 -36.63 32.96
C MET A 462 3.59 -36.14 32.71
N SER A 463 4.26 -36.75 31.70
CA SER A 463 5.51 -36.22 31.16
C SER A 463 5.25 -34.91 30.39
N LEU A 464 6.31 -34.22 29.99
CA LEU A 464 6.20 -33.01 29.15
C LEU A 464 5.57 -33.31 27.76
N GLU A 465 5.77 -34.53 27.23
CA GLU A 465 5.18 -35.00 25.99
C GLU A 465 3.71 -35.40 26.13
N GLY A 466 3.09 -35.17 27.29
CA GLY A 466 1.68 -35.48 27.56
C GLY A 466 1.36 -36.95 27.93
N LYS A 467 2.38 -37.83 28.04
CA LYS A 467 2.17 -39.22 28.45
C LYS A 467 1.72 -39.28 29.91
N ILE A 468 0.54 -39.86 30.16
CA ILE A 468 0.01 -40.00 31.53
C ILE A 468 0.79 -41.04 32.28
N ILE A 469 1.41 -40.62 33.40
CA ILE A 469 2.15 -41.47 34.35
C ILE A 469 1.17 -42.03 35.37
N LYS A 470 0.27 -41.19 35.89
CA LYS A 470 -0.73 -41.56 36.89
C LYS A 470 -2.00 -40.74 36.65
N LYS A 471 -3.17 -41.37 36.80
CA LYS A 471 -4.47 -40.75 36.85
C LYS A 471 -5.29 -41.37 37.97
N GLU A 472 -5.89 -40.55 38.83
CA GLU A 472 -6.75 -41.03 39.91
C GLU A 472 -7.89 -40.07 40.18
N THR A 473 -9.02 -40.63 40.65
CA THR A 473 -10.14 -39.87 41.24
C THR A 473 -9.77 -39.53 42.68
N ILE A 474 -10.01 -38.26 43.06
CA ILE A 474 -9.66 -37.77 44.42
C ILE A 474 -10.77 -38.17 45.38
N THR A 475 -10.50 -39.13 46.28
CA THR A 475 -11.40 -39.65 47.30
C THR A 475 -10.86 -39.50 48.69
N LYS A 476 -9.62 -39.06 48.83
CA LYS A 476 -8.89 -38.83 50.14
C LYS A 476 -7.97 -37.66 50.04
N ASN A 477 -7.52 -37.12 51.13
CA ASN A 477 -6.68 -35.93 51.20
C ASN A 477 -5.19 -36.17 50.91
N SER A 478 -4.73 -37.44 50.86
CA SER A 478 -3.32 -37.72 50.66
C SER A 478 -3.09 -38.89 49.71
N TYR A 479 -2.12 -38.73 48.80
CA TYR A 479 -1.67 -39.74 47.86
C TYR A 479 -0.16 -39.80 47.85
N LYS A 480 0.38 -40.99 47.57
CA LYS A 480 1.81 -41.22 47.39
C LYS A 480 2.03 -41.86 46.04
N ILE A 481 2.90 -41.29 45.21
CA ILE A 481 3.21 -41.80 43.87
C ILE A 481 4.67 -42.23 43.85
N ASN A 482 4.92 -43.43 43.38
CA ASN A 482 6.25 -43.98 43.17
C ASN A 482 6.70 -43.70 41.74
N PHE A 483 7.91 -43.15 41.58
CA PHE A 483 8.56 -42.81 40.30
C PHE A 483 9.88 -43.60 40.12
N SER A 484 10.18 -44.60 40.93
CA SER A 484 11.45 -45.33 40.87
C SER A 484 11.78 -45.88 39.47
N ASP A 485 10.74 -46.24 38.68
CA ASP A 485 10.83 -46.74 37.33
C ASP A 485 10.72 -45.63 36.24
N LYS A 486 10.69 -44.38 36.62
CA LYS A 486 10.57 -43.24 35.70
C LYS A 486 11.88 -42.48 35.57
N PRO A 487 12.22 -41.95 34.39
CA PRO A 487 13.44 -41.16 34.20
C PRO A 487 13.42 -39.87 35.03
N ASP A 488 14.61 -39.36 35.30
CA ASP A 488 14.75 -38.02 35.88
C ASP A 488 14.26 -36.97 34.89
N GLY A 489 13.69 -35.88 35.40
CA GLY A 489 13.15 -34.84 34.58
C GLY A 489 11.96 -34.11 35.18
N ILE A 490 11.34 -33.31 34.35
CA ILE A 490 10.17 -32.51 34.71
C ILE A 490 8.90 -33.29 34.35
N TYR A 491 7.93 -33.25 35.26
CA TYR A 491 6.59 -33.79 35.09
C TYR A 491 5.56 -32.74 35.45
N ILE A 492 4.34 -32.88 34.92
CA ILE A 492 3.25 -31.98 35.18
C ILE A 492 2.20 -32.70 36.04
N PHE A 493 1.90 -32.12 37.19
CA PHE A 493 0.76 -32.51 38.03
C PHE A 493 -0.43 -31.62 37.68
N LEU A 494 -1.56 -32.21 37.39
CA LEU A 494 -2.82 -31.55 37.06
C LEU A 494 -3.94 -32.07 37.96
N ALA A 495 -4.56 -31.20 38.74
CA ALA A 495 -5.81 -31.49 39.45
C ALA A 495 -6.96 -30.70 38.86
N GLU A 496 -8.11 -31.35 38.67
CA GLU A 496 -9.27 -30.72 38.03
C GLU A 496 -10.61 -31.11 38.64
N SER A 497 -11.56 -30.19 38.55
CA SER A 497 -12.98 -30.38 38.79
C SER A 497 -13.79 -29.66 37.69
N ALA A 498 -15.14 -29.65 37.76
CA ALA A 498 -15.97 -28.98 36.75
C ALA A 498 -15.57 -27.49 36.54
N ASN A 499 -15.20 -26.78 37.60
CA ASN A 499 -14.97 -25.32 37.57
C ASN A 499 -13.56 -24.92 38.13
N LYS A 500 -12.67 -25.85 38.35
CA LYS A 500 -11.36 -25.57 38.92
C LYS A 500 -10.27 -26.46 38.34
N LYS A 501 -9.16 -25.86 37.99
CA LYS A 501 -7.97 -26.56 37.47
C LYS A 501 -6.74 -26.00 38.16
N SER A 502 -5.86 -26.88 38.59
CA SER A 502 -4.56 -26.54 39.15
C SER A 502 -3.48 -27.33 38.46
N VAL A 503 -2.43 -26.65 37.99
CA VAL A 503 -1.29 -27.23 37.28
C VAL A 503 -0.05 -26.91 38.11
N ILE A 504 0.76 -27.93 38.45
CA ILE A 504 1.97 -27.78 39.24
C ILE A 504 3.11 -28.56 38.56
N ARG A 505 4.25 -27.92 38.39
CA ARG A 505 5.47 -28.56 37.91
C ARG A 505 6.10 -29.38 39.07
N ILE A 506 6.49 -30.61 38.78
CA ILE A 506 7.19 -31.48 39.69
C ILE A 506 8.50 -31.95 39.05
N ILE A 507 9.55 -32.05 39.85
CA ILE A 507 10.91 -32.35 39.39
C ILE A 507 11.40 -33.61 40.06
N LYS A 508 11.68 -34.65 39.27
CA LYS A 508 12.40 -35.82 39.71
C LYS A 508 13.89 -35.61 39.43
N LYS A 509 14.73 -35.80 40.50
CA LYS A 509 16.19 -35.82 40.41
C LYS A 509 16.69 -37.16 40.90
N GLY A 510 17.60 -37.78 40.18
CA GLY A 510 18.34 -38.94 40.65
C GLY A 510 19.20 -38.62 41.88
N SER A 511 19.43 -39.61 42.69
CA SER A 511 20.34 -39.56 43.80
C SER A 511 21.80 -39.41 43.38
#